data_7578eee538670a17ba5a2774ce475ef5
#
_entry.id   7578eee538670a17ba5a2774ce475ef5
#
_cell.length_a   1.000
_cell.length_b   1.000
_cell.length_c   1.000
_cell.angle_alpha   90.00
_cell.angle_beta   90.00
_cell.angle_gamma   90.00
#
_symmetry.space_group_name_H-M   'P 1'
#
loop_
_entity.id
_entity.type
_entity.pdbx_description
1 polymer ?
#
loop_
_entity_poly.entity_id
_entity_poly.type
_entity_poly.pdbx_seq_one_letter_code
_entity_poly.pdbx_strand_id
1 'polypeptide(L)'
;MDTDRLKALLAAVAGGQTTVEEAAAQLRALPFENLPFATVDHHRALRCGQAEVIFCQGKTVEQVVLIATRIAATGSTVLGTRADAQQLQAIGQRFAKAHLHPHAGIFMINPPAPRTAEEGGVLVVSAGTADHAVAEEALLTLRAMDVPAEAIRDVGVAGLHRLLPHVPAMQKAC
;
A
#
# COMPACT_ATOMS: atom_id res chain seq x y z
N MET A 1 -5.31 -0.19 12.18
CA MET A 1 -6.75 -0.58 12.26
C MET A 1 -7.51 0.34 11.32
N ASP A 2 -8.38 -0.19 10.48
CA ASP A 2 -9.30 0.58 9.63
C ASP A 2 -10.68 0.71 10.30
N THR A 3 -11.56 1.50 9.70
CA THR A 3 -12.90 1.78 10.22
C THR A 3 -13.78 0.53 10.28
N ASP A 4 -13.66 -0.39 9.32
CA ASP A 4 -14.52 -1.58 9.27
C ASP A 4 -14.11 -2.59 10.34
N ARG A 5 -12.82 -2.72 10.61
CA ARG A 5 -12.31 -3.54 11.70
C ARG A 5 -12.68 -2.98 13.08
N LEU A 6 -12.69 -1.64 13.24
CA LEU A 6 -13.20 -1.01 14.45
C LEU A 6 -14.69 -1.29 14.65
N LYS A 7 -15.50 -1.15 13.59
CA LYS A 7 -16.94 -1.47 13.63
C LYS A 7 -17.17 -2.95 13.96
N ALA A 8 -16.39 -3.86 13.36
CA ALA A 8 -16.48 -5.28 13.65
C ALA A 8 -16.13 -5.59 15.11
N LEU A 9 -15.10 -4.96 15.69
CA LEU A 9 -14.76 -5.10 17.11
C LEU A 9 -15.88 -4.60 18.02
N LEU A 10 -16.45 -3.44 17.72
CA LEU A 10 -17.58 -2.89 18.49
C LEU A 10 -18.82 -3.77 18.38
N ALA A 11 -19.10 -4.34 17.20
CA ALA A 11 -20.20 -5.28 17.00
C ALA A 11 -19.97 -6.58 17.79
N ALA A 12 -18.73 -7.09 17.84
CA ALA A 12 -18.38 -8.28 18.63
C ALA A 12 -18.57 -8.04 20.12
N VAL A 13 -18.24 -6.84 20.63
CA VAL A 13 -18.54 -6.45 22.02
C VAL A 13 -20.04 -6.38 22.26
N ALA A 14 -20.79 -5.70 21.39
CA ALA A 14 -22.24 -5.59 21.50
C ALA A 14 -22.94 -6.96 21.43
N GLY A 15 -22.41 -7.90 20.66
CA GLY A 15 -22.88 -9.29 20.54
C GLY A 15 -22.39 -10.24 21.63
N GLY A 16 -21.61 -9.76 22.60
CA GLY A 16 -21.07 -10.59 23.69
C GLY A 16 -19.98 -11.60 23.27
N GLN A 17 -19.44 -11.48 22.06
CA GLN A 17 -18.38 -12.36 21.54
C GLN A 17 -16.98 -11.97 22.02
N THR A 18 -16.83 -10.72 22.47
CA THR A 18 -15.59 -10.15 23.00
C THR A 18 -15.95 -9.30 24.22
N THR A 19 -15.18 -9.40 25.30
CA THR A 19 -15.39 -8.57 26.48
C THR A 19 -14.92 -7.13 26.24
N VAL A 20 -15.44 -6.19 27.03
CA VAL A 20 -15.00 -4.79 26.99
C VAL A 20 -13.51 -4.68 27.30
N GLU A 21 -13.02 -5.50 28.24
CA GLU A 21 -11.61 -5.54 28.66
C GLU A 21 -10.71 -6.03 27.53
N GLU A 22 -11.11 -7.08 26.79
CA GLU A 22 -10.39 -7.59 25.63
C GLU A 22 -10.37 -6.59 24.49
N ALA A 23 -11.51 -5.94 24.22
CA ALA A 23 -11.60 -4.87 23.23
C ALA A 23 -10.72 -3.66 23.61
N ALA A 24 -10.75 -3.24 24.87
CA ALA A 24 -9.90 -2.17 25.38
C ALA A 24 -8.41 -2.52 25.30
N ALA A 25 -8.02 -3.80 25.54
CA ALA A 25 -6.65 -4.25 25.38
C ALA A 25 -6.19 -4.20 23.91
N GLN A 26 -7.05 -4.59 22.96
CA GLN A 26 -6.78 -4.45 21.53
C GLN A 26 -6.64 -2.99 21.10
N LEU A 27 -7.42 -2.08 21.68
CA LEU A 27 -7.38 -0.65 21.40
C LEU A 27 -6.21 0.07 22.09
N ARG A 28 -5.66 -0.45 23.19
CA ARG A 28 -4.47 0.12 23.88
C ARG A 28 -3.20 0.05 23.04
N ALA A 29 -3.05 -0.96 22.19
CA ALA A 29 -1.93 -1.05 21.25
C ALA A 29 -1.96 0.03 20.16
N LEU A 30 -2.96 0.89 20.18
CA LEU A 30 -3.19 2.04 19.35
C LEU A 30 -3.11 3.30 20.24
N PRO A 31 -2.53 4.44 19.81
CA PRO A 31 -2.33 4.84 18.42
C PRO A 31 -0.92 4.61 17.89
N PHE A 32 0.11 4.47 18.74
CA PHE A 32 1.52 4.43 18.31
C PHE A 32 2.25 3.27 18.97
N GLU A 33 3.11 2.64 18.21
CA GLU A 33 4.09 1.69 18.72
C GLU A 33 5.50 2.31 18.61
N ASN A 34 6.15 2.52 19.74
CA ASN A 34 7.51 3.04 19.76
C ASN A 34 8.51 1.89 19.57
N LEU A 35 9.26 1.94 18.49
CA LEU A 35 10.44 1.13 18.25
C LEU A 35 11.68 1.95 18.64
N PRO A 36 12.84 1.34 18.88
CA PRO A 36 14.07 2.07 19.28
C PRO A 36 14.51 3.16 18.29
N PHE A 37 14.03 3.08 17.04
CA PHE A 37 14.43 3.96 15.92
C PHE A 37 13.26 4.55 15.14
N ALA A 38 12.02 4.21 15.45
CA ALA A 38 10.83 4.70 14.73
C ALA A 38 9.59 4.60 15.61
N THR A 39 8.60 5.42 15.32
CA THR A 39 7.24 5.29 15.87
C THR A 39 6.32 4.86 14.75
N VAL A 40 5.66 3.71 14.91
CA VAL A 40 4.67 3.19 13.94
C VAL A 40 3.28 3.69 14.31
N ASP A 41 2.60 4.35 13.37
CA ASP A 41 1.26 4.91 13.56
C ASP A 41 0.17 3.92 13.09
N HIS A 42 -0.34 3.13 14.00
CA HIS A 42 -1.41 2.17 13.72
C HIS A 42 -2.80 2.83 13.52
N HIS A 43 -2.97 4.11 13.89
CA HIS A 43 -4.22 4.87 13.74
C HIS A 43 -4.32 5.63 12.42
N ARG A 44 -3.25 5.68 11.63
CA ARG A 44 -3.23 6.46 10.40
C ARG A 44 -4.38 6.08 9.46
N ALA A 45 -4.67 4.78 9.32
CA ALA A 45 -5.79 4.30 8.49
C ALA A 45 -7.15 4.84 8.95
N LEU A 46 -7.37 4.96 10.28
CA LEU A 46 -8.61 5.53 10.83
C LEU A 46 -8.74 7.04 10.59
N ARG A 47 -7.61 7.78 10.69
CA ARG A 47 -7.63 9.24 10.56
C ARG A 47 -7.60 9.72 9.11
N CYS A 48 -6.82 9.02 8.27
CA CYS A 48 -6.52 9.45 6.90
C CYS A 48 -7.10 8.53 5.83
N GLY A 49 -7.79 7.44 6.23
CA GLY A 49 -8.31 6.45 5.30
C GLY A 49 -7.24 5.51 4.68
N GLN A 50 -5.97 5.71 5.03
CA GLN A 50 -4.85 4.99 4.43
C GLN A 50 -3.86 4.52 5.49
N ALA A 51 -3.35 3.29 5.33
CA ALA A 51 -2.31 2.73 6.20
C ALA A 51 -0.98 3.51 6.07
N GLU A 52 -0.08 3.28 7.01
CA GLU A 52 1.25 3.85 6.98
C GLU A 52 2.08 3.24 5.84
N VAL A 53 2.85 4.10 5.14
CA VAL A 53 3.76 3.70 4.06
C VAL A 53 5.19 3.72 4.57
N ILE A 54 5.93 2.66 4.30
CA ILE A 54 7.35 2.55 4.66
C ILE A 54 8.19 3.16 3.54
N PHE A 55 8.76 4.34 3.77
CA PHE A 55 9.81 4.88 2.92
C PHE A 55 11.13 4.19 3.25
N CYS A 56 11.57 3.25 2.41
CA CYS A 56 12.69 2.34 2.73
C CYS A 56 14.06 2.98 2.55
N GLN A 57 14.18 3.98 1.68
CA GLN A 57 15.44 4.66 1.42
C GLN A 57 16.03 5.22 2.72
N GLY A 58 17.30 4.90 2.98
CA GLY A 58 18.02 5.35 4.18
C GLY A 58 17.73 4.52 5.45
N LYS A 59 16.88 3.47 5.36
CA LYS A 59 16.68 2.51 6.46
C LYS A 59 17.54 1.27 6.25
N THR A 60 17.95 0.63 7.35
CA THR A 60 18.61 -0.69 7.28
C THR A 60 17.59 -1.78 6.94
N VAL A 61 18.07 -2.94 6.49
CA VAL A 61 17.24 -4.11 6.20
C VAL A 61 16.41 -4.51 7.42
N GLU A 62 17.04 -4.54 8.61
CA GLU A 62 16.41 -4.92 9.88
C GLU A 62 15.30 -3.93 10.25
N GLN A 63 15.52 -2.63 10.03
CA GLN A 63 14.53 -1.59 10.29
C GLN A 63 13.29 -1.77 9.40
N VAL A 64 13.49 -1.99 8.10
CA VAL A 64 12.39 -2.21 7.13
C VAL A 64 11.60 -3.45 7.51
N VAL A 65 12.27 -4.58 7.77
CA VAL A 65 11.62 -5.85 8.13
C VAL A 65 10.85 -5.73 9.45
N LEU A 66 11.43 -5.04 10.46
CA LEU A 66 10.76 -4.87 11.74
C LEU A 66 9.50 -4.01 11.62
N ILE A 67 9.58 -2.84 10.95
CA ILE A 67 8.41 -1.97 10.72
C ILE A 67 7.33 -2.73 9.94
N ALA A 68 7.71 -3.39 8.85
CA ALA A 68 6.78 -4.19 8.05
C ALA A 68 6.08 -5.29 8.87
N THR A 69 6.83 -5.96 9.77
CA THR A 69 6.29 -6.98 10.66
C THR A 69 5.25 -6.39 11.63
N ARG A 70 5.51 -5.21 12.19
CA ARG A 70 4.59 -4.54 13.12
C ARG A 70 3.30 -4.10 12.43
N ILE A 71 3.40 -3.48 11.27
CA ILE A 71 2.22 -3.08 10.49
C ILE A 71 1.43 -4.31 10.03
N ALA A 72 2.11 -5.34 9.49
CA ALA A 72 1.44 -6.57 9.02
C ALA A 72 0.71 -7.32 10.14
N ALA A 73 1.22 -7.28 11.37
CA ALA A 73 0.59 -7.92 12.54
C ALA A 73 -0.80 -7.35 12.86
N THR A 74 -1.09 -6.10 12.45
CA THR A 74 -2.43 -5.51 12.59
C THR A 74 -3.41 -5.97 11.51
N GLY A 75 -2.95 -6.77 10.52
CA GLY A 75 -3.74 -7.19 9.36
C GLY A 75 -3.93 -6.09 8.32
N SER A 76 -3.27 -4.93 8.49
CA SER A 76 -3.31 -3.84 7.51
C SER A 76 -2.46 -4.16 6.27
N THR A 77 -2.79 -3.50 5.15
CA THR A 77 -1.89 -3.46 3.99
C THR A 77 -0.58 -2.79 4.37
N VAL A 78 0.54 -3.42 4.02
CA VAL A 78 1.87 -2.81 4.15
C VAL A 78 2.35 -2.44 2.75
N LEU A 79 2.69 -1.17 2.56
CA LEU A 79 3.35 -0.68 1.36
C LEU A 79 4.75 -0.19 1.74
N GLY A 80 5.79 -0.76 1.11
CA GLY A 80 7.14 -0.23 1.17
C GLY A 80 7.54 0.35 -0.18
N THR A 81 8.10 1.56 -0.19
CA THR A 81 8.57 2.25 -1.38
C THR A 81 10.07 2.55 -1.30
N ARG A 82 10.72 2.71 -2.46
CA ARG A 82 12.17 2.97 -2.55
C ARG A 82 13.02 1.92 -1.83
N ALA A 83 12.56 0.67 -1.85
CA ALA A 83 13.31 -0.46 -1.31
C ALA A 83 14.43 -0.88 -2.27
N ASP A 84 15.60 -1.16 -1.71
CA ASP A 84 16.72 -1.74 -2.45
C ASP A 84 16.58 -3.27 -2.59
N ALA A 85 17.50 -3.88 -3.32
CA ALA A 85 17.48 -5.33 -3.58
C ALA A 85 17.61 -6.17 -2.32
N GLN A 86 18.41 -5.72 -1.33
CA GLN A 86 18.62 -6.45 -0.08
C GLN A 86 17.37 -6.38 0.81
N GLN A 87 16.75 -5.21 0.88
CA GLN A 87 15.50 -5.01 1.61
C GLN A 87 14.37 -5.85 0.99
N LEU A 88 14.22 -5.86 -0.34
CA LEU A 88 13.23 -6.69 -1.03
C LEU A 88 13.47 -8.18 -0.81
N GLN A 89 14.72 -8.64 -0.87
CA GLN A 89 15.07 -10.03 -0.60
C GLN A 89 14.68 -10.43 0.83
N ALA A 90 15.01 -9.60 1.82
CA ALA A 90 14.69 -9.87 3.21
C ALA A 90 13.18 -9.89 3.48
N ILE A 91 12.43 -9.00 2.86
CA ILE A 91 10.96 -9.00 2.92
C ILE A 91 10.40 -10.28 2.30
N GLY A 92 10.89 -10.73 1.14
CA GLY A 92 10.46 -11.99 0.51
C GLY A 92 10.76 -13.22 1.36
N GLN A 93 11.90 -13.25 2.04
CA GLN A 93 12.25 -14.32 2.99
C GLN A 93 11.34 -14.33 4.22
N ARG A 94 10.98 -13.14 4.73
CA ARG A 94 10.16 -12.99 5.94
C ARG A 94 8.67 -13.21 5.68
N PHE A 95 8.18 -12.85 4.48
CA PHE A 95 6.77 -12.88 4.11
C PHE A 95 6.59 -13.63 2.78
N ALA A 96 6.30 -14.92 2.85
CA ALA A 96 6.16 -15.78 1.67
C ALA A 96 5.07 -15.32 0.67
N LYS A 97 4.11 -14.51 1.13
CA LYS A 97 3.03 -13.95 0.30
C LYS A 97 3.24 -12.47 -0.05
N ALA A 98 4.44 -11.92 0.17
CA ALA A 98 4.73 -10.55 -0.23
C ALA A 98 4.77 -10.43 -1.76
N HIS A 99 4.19 -9.37 -2.28
CA HIS A 99 4.31 -8.98 -3.69
C HIS A 99 5.53 -8.07 -3.81
N LEU A 100 6.54 -8.53 -4.57
CA LEU A 100 7.79 -7.81 -4.76
C LEU A 100 7.87 -7.26 -6.18
N HIS A 101 8.20 -5.98 -6.30
CA HIS A 101 8.35 -5.26 -7.57
C HIS A 101 9.72 -4.60 -7.64
N PRO A 102 10.78 -5.34 -8.03
CA PRO A 102 12.16 -4.85 -7.97
C PRO A 102 12.41 -3.61 -8.83
N HIS A 103 11.77 -3.51 -10.00
CA HIS A 103 11.93 -2.37 -10.89
C HIS A 103 11.40 -1.06 -10.30
N ALA A 104 10.33 -1.13 -9.54
CA ALA A 104 9.74 0.03 -8.85
C ALA A 104 10.32 0.25 -7.44
N GLY A 105 11.13 -0.69 -6.92
CA GLY A 105 11.59 -0.65 -5.53
C GLY A 105 10.44 -0.74 -4.54
N ILE A 106 9.41 -1.54 -4.85
CA ILE A 106 8.19 -1.66 -4.04
C ILE A 106 8.01 -3.09 -3.53
N PHE A 107 7.49 -3.19 -2.32
CA PHE A 107 6.86 -4.41 -1.83
C PHE A 107 5.48 -4.11 -1.22
N MET A 108 4.60 -5.11 -1.30
CA MET A 108 3.29 -5.07 -0.64
C MET A 108 3.04 -6.36 0.14
N ILE A 109 2.47 -6.23 1.33
CA ILE A 109 2.01 -7.36 2.16
C ILE A 109 0.53 -7.12 2.44
N ASN A 110 -0.30 -8.14 2.33
CA ASN A 110 -1.76 -8.06 2.43
C ASN A 110 -2.37 -6.95 1.53
N PRO A 111 -2.02 -6.88 0.23
CA PRO A 111 -2.63 -5.89 -0.65
C PRO A 111 -4.13 -6.15 -0.78
N PRO A 112 -4.94 -5.10 -1.02
CA PRO A 112 -6.33 -5.28 -1.37
C PRO A 112 -6.46 -6.06 -2.68
N ALA A 113 -7.64 -6.65 -2.91
CA ALA A 113 -7.92 -7.32 -4.17
C ALA A 113 -7.80 -6.32 -5.35
N PRO A 114 -7.22 -6.74 -6.49
CA PRO A 114 -7.12 -5.86 -7.65
C PRO A 114 -8.52 -5.40 -8.09
N ARG A 115 -8.67 -4.08 -8.30
CA ARG A 115 -9.89 -3.47 -8.84
C ARG A 115 -9.61 -2.94 -10.24
N THR A 116 -10.53 -3.19 -11.17
CA THR A 116 -10.49 -2.60 -12.51
C THR A 116 -11.06 -1.19 -12.50
N ALA A 117 -10.50 -0.30 -13.30
CA ALA A 117 -11.00 1.06 -13.46
C ALA A 117 -12.15 1.07 -14.49
N GLU A 118 -13.28 0.44 -14.15
CA GLU A 118 -14.44 0.43 -15.07
C GLU A 118 -15.13 1.80 -15.16
N GLU A 119 -15.19 2.54 -14.05
CA GLU A 119 -15.65 3.94 -14.00
C GLU A 119 -14.92 4.70 -12.91
N GLY A 120 -14.29 5.83 -13.26
CA GLY A 120 -13.74 6.78 -12.30
C GLY A 120 -12.44 6.35 -11.61
N GLY A 121 -11.59 5.57 -12.27
CA GLY A 121 -10.26 5.20 -11.78
C GLY A 121 -9.16 6.18 -12.19
N VAL A 122 -8.00 6.05 -11.59
CA VAL A 122 -6.80 6.82 -11.92
C VAL A 122 -6.06 6.16 -13.08
N LEU A 123 -5.70 6.96 -14.10
CA LEU A 123 -4.89 6.52 -15.21
C LEU A 123 -3.47 7.09 -15.08
N VAL A 124 -2.49 6.21 -14.91
CA VAL A 124 -1.07 6.56 -14.89
C VAL A 124 -0.54 6.52 -16.33
N VAL A 125 -0.09 7.65 -16.86
CA VAL A 125 0.42 7.74 -18.23
C VAL A 125 1.90 8.06 -18.21
N SER A 126 2.71 7.28 -18.95
CA SER A 126 4.15 7.50 -19.05
C SER A 126 4.65 7.53 -20.49
N ALA A 127 5.71 8.30 -20.75
CA ALA A 127 6.21 8.52 -22.08
C ALA A 127 7.18 7.43 -22.54
N GLY A 128 8.31 7.29 -21.89
CA GLY A 128 9.38 6.39 -22.31
C GLY A 128 9.72 5.29 -21.31
N THR A 129 10.62 4.39 -21.71
CA THR A 129 11.04 3.26 -20.85
C THR A 129 11.76 3.72 -19.58
N ALA A 130 12.40 4.89 -19.59
CA ALA A 130 13.02 5.48 -18.39
C ALA A 130 12.00 5.82 -17.31
N ASP A 131 10.74 6.05 -17.67
CA ASP A 131 9.68 6.42 -16.75
C ASP A 131 9.02 5.20 -16.09
N HIS A 132 9.32 3.97 -16.57
CA HIS A 132 8.60 2.76 -16.15
C HIS A 132 8.66 2.53 -14.64
N ALA A 133 9.81 2.73 -14.00
CA ALA A 133 9.94 2.52 -12.56
C ALA A 133 9.06 3.49 -11.76
N VAL A 134 9.02 4.76 -12.17
CA VAL A 134 8.22 5.80 -11.50
C VAL A 134 6.72 5.58 -11.77
N ALA A 135 6.35 5.24 -13.00
CA ALA A 135 4.96 4.93 -13.35
C ALA A 135 4.45 3.68 -12.62
N GLU A 136 5.29 2.67 -12.47
CA GLU A 136 4.96 1.46 -11.72
C GLU A 136 4.84 1.77 -10.21
N GLU A 137 5.73 2.59 -9.63
CA GLU A 137 5.62 3.06 -8.25
C GLU A 137 4.28 3.77 -8.01
N ALA A 138 3.89 4.67 -8.91
CA ALA A 138 2.61 5.38 -8.82
C ALA A 138 1.41 4.40 -8.89
N LEU A 139 1.40 3.51 -9.87
CA LEU A 139 0.34 2.52 -10.07
C LEU A 139 0.18 1.60 -8.85
N LEU A 140 1.28 1.06 -8.34
CA LEU A 140 1.26 0.14 -7.21
C LEU A 140 0.88 0.85 -5.91
N THR A 141 1.28 2.11 -5.75
CA THR A 141 0.87 2.93 -4.60
C THR A 141 -0.65 3.14 -4.60
N LEU A 142 -1.23 3.50 -5.74
CA LEU A 142 -2.70 3.64 -5.87
C LEU A 142 -3.42 2.33 -5.53
N ARG A 143 -2.92 1.21 -6.06
CA ARG A 143 -3.50 -0.12 -5.77
C ARG A 143 -3.39 -0.51 -4.31
N ALA A 144 -2.27 -0.22 -3.65
CA ALA A 144 -2.12 -0.46 -2.22
C ALA A 144 -3.07 0.38 -1.37
N MET A 145 -3.51 1.53 -1.90
CA MET A 145 -4.51 2.43 -1.31
C MET A 145 -5.96 2.09 -1.68
N ASP A 146 -6.20 0.92 -2.30
CA ASP A 146 -7.50 0.46 -2.81
C ASP A 146 -8.13 1.41 -3.85
N VAL A 147 -7.31 2.18 -4.55
CA VAL A 147 -7.75 3.04 -5.65
C VAL A 147 -7.70 2.27 -6.96
N PRO A 148 -8.80 2.16 -7.73
CA PRO A 148 -8.78 1.59 -9.07
C PRO A 148 -7.79 2.35 -9.95
N ALA A 149 -6.79 1.65 -10.51
CA ALA A 149 -5.75 2.30 -11.29
C ALA A 149 -5.25 1.41 -12.42
N GLU A 150 -5.04 2.04 -13.57
CA GLU A 150 -4.46 1.45 -14.77
C GLU A 150 -3.26 2.25 -15.25
N ALA A 151 -2.43 1.65 -16.11
CA ALA A 151 -1.28 2.35 -16.68
C ALA A 151 -1.23 2.22 -18.20
N ILE A 152 -0.97 3.35 -18.86
CA ILE A 152 -0.62 3.44 -20.28
C ILE A 152 0.85 3.82 -20.35
N ARG A 153 1.63 3.01 -21.06
CA ARG A 153 3.09 3.17 -21.12
C ARG A 153 3.54 3.43 -22.56
N ASP A 154 4.70 4.06 -22.70
CA ASP A 154 5.37 4.33 -23.98
C ASP A 154 4.54 5.17 -24.97
N VAL A 155 3.81 6.16 -24.47
CA VAL A 155 2.94 7.05 -25.25
C VAL A 155 3.45 8.49 -25.32
N GLY A 156 4.79 8.65 -25.41
CA GLY A 156 5.43 9.97 -25.48
C GLY A 156 5.00 10.80 -26.69
N VAL A 157 5.05 12.13 -26.51
CA VAL A 157 4.61 13.14 -27.52
C VAL A 157 5.37 13.08 -28.84
N ALA A 158 6.55 12.47 -28.88
CA ALA A 158 7.31 12.22 -30.11
C ALA A 158 6.57 11.24 -31.07
N GLY A 159 5.56 10.51 -30.56
CA GLY A 159 4.75 9.58 -31.33
C GLY A 159 3.28 9.67 -30.93
N LEU A 160 2.62 10.81 -31.15
CA LEU A 160 1.21 11.06 -30.80
C LEU A 160 0.25 9.96 -31.27
N HIS A 161 0.55 9.30 -32.40
CA HIS A 161 -0.22 8.17 -32.92
C HIS A 161 -0.34 7.00 -31.89
N ARG A 162 0.60 6.89 -30.94
CA ARG A 162 0.56 5.90 -29.86
C ARG A 162 -0.39 6.31 -28.72
N LEU A 163 -0.54 7.62 -28.51
CA LEU A 163 -1.41 8.18 -27.48
C LEU A 163 -2.90 8.20 -27.91
N LEU A 164 -3.16 8.54 -29.17
CA LEU A 164 -4.53 8.74 -29.70
C LEU A 164 -5.49 7.56 -29.44
N PRO A 165 -5.10 6.28 -29.58
CA PRO A 165 -5.97 5.16 -29.29
C PRO A 165 -6.44 5.08 -27.82
N HIS A 166 -5.71 5.73 -26.90
CA HIS A 166 -6.01 5.72 -25.48
C HIS A 166 -6.88 6.91 -25.01
N VAL A 167 -7.22 7.84 -25.90
CA VAL A 167 -8.07 9.01 -25.58
C VAL A 167 -9.40 8.58 -24.92
N PRO A 168 -10.13 7.53 -25.38
CA PRO A 168 -11.35 7.10 -24.73
C PRO A 168 -11.14 6.65 -23.26
N ALA A 169 -10.01 6.01 -22.96
CA ALA A 169 -9.67 5.63 -21.58
C ALA A 169 -9.34 6.86 -20.73
N MET A 170 -8.61 7.83 -21.30
CA MET A 170 -8.30 9.10 -20.62
C MET A 170 -9.56 9.91 -20.28
N GLN A 171 -10.56 9.90 -21.15
CA GLN A 171 -11.82 10.60 -20.93
C GLN A 171 -12.70 9.96 -19.85
N LYS A 172 -12.47 8.68 -19.53
CA LYS A 172 -13.19 7.94 -18.47
C LYS A 172 -12.49 8.03 -17.13
N ALA A 173 -11.21 8.37 -17.11
CA ALA A 173 -10.46 8.54 -15.88
C ALA A 173 -10.91 9.81 -15.13
N CYS A 174 -10.81 9.78 -13.79
CA CYS A 174 -11.08 10.92 -12.92
C CYS A 174 -9.84 11.80 -12.78
#